data_680350bb15e29a119a2982f5b211e5b2
#
_entry.id   680350bb15e29a119a2982f5b211e5b2
#
_cell.length_a   1.000
_cell.length_b   1.000
_cell.length_c   1.000
_cell.angle_alpha   90.00
_cell.angle_beta   90.00
_cell.angle_gamma   90.00
#
_symmetry.space_group_name_H-M   'P 1'
#
loop_
_entity.id
_entity.type
_entity.pdbx_description
1 polymer ?
#
loop_
_entity_poly.entity_id
_entity_poly.type
_entity_poly.pdbx_seq_one_letter_code
_entity_poly.pdbx_strand_id
1 'polypeptide(L)'
;MLNHNIKYEWITLVREKWIVILLLLFFSITLFAVRNGNEKVEDRNLSITKEQEKVVKLDAEFTADIDSVTRKLKSPPKKSWLDPRSLSNIAWDAPRVVAMEAVPLALVSTGQSDLFTHYAKPKIYGEAYTLGFSELSNPVQLLFGSFDLAFVCIYLLPLLVLAFSYNILSADKESGVLKLTFSQPVSVYQWLLSKLALRYVILSSIVMISVVAALLFYGVSVADNFSAIAKLFALVLSYMLFWFLVAFVVNLFGKSSGNNAVTLVSVWVVMVLLIPSVISQLSNTLYPVPSRINMIHQYRVAEAEADKNANEILKTYYRDHPELAPKDTTKENQYAWILSYFASSELVNNSVKPILDKYDKALAKQQTWVDNLRFLSPAILLQNSLNDLAGTSTAHYADFRNQVIVFADVWKGYFKPRMFANEVMKAEEMKDIPKHTHNSENVRNHFASDLAGMIFFVFAILATSWTIYRKYTVAGILSI
;
A
#
# COMPACT_ATOMS: atom_id res chain seq x y z
N MET A 1 -15.89 -36.83 27.38
CA MET A 1 -15.23 -35.82 28.23
C MET A 1 -14.88 -34.52 27.50
N LEU A 2 -14.24 -34.55 26.30
CA LEU A 2 -13.95 -33.33 25.55
C LEU A 2 -15.22 -32.49 25.29
N ASN A 3 -16.31 -33.12 24.87
CA ASN A 3 -17.58 -32.42 24.59
C ASN A 3 -18.17 -31.74 25.85
N HIS A 4 -17.95 -32.32 27.06
CA HIS A 4 -18.36 -31.71 28.32
C HIS A 4 -17.53 -30.44 28.62
N ASN A 5 -16.21 -30.50 28.41
CA ASN A 5 -15.33 -29.35 28.60
C ASN A 5 -15.70 -28.20 27.71
N ILE A 6 -15.93 -28.44 26.40
CA ILE A 6 -16.41 -27.44 25.43
C ILE A 6 -17.75 -26.85 25.84
N LYS A 7 -18.72 -27.69 26.29
CA LYS A 7 -20.04 -27.24 26.72
C LYS A 7 -19.94 -26.34 27.97
N TYR A 8 -19.14 -26.69 28.98
CA TYR A 8 -18.96 -25.85 30.16
C TYR A 8 -18.25 -24.54 29.84
N GLU A 9 -17.19 -24.56 29.03
CA GLU A 9 -16.50 -23.34 28.62
C GLU A 9 -17.45 -22.39 27.88
N TRP A 10 -18.28 -22.92 26.96
CA TRP A 10 -19.30 -22.16 26.27
C TRP A 10 -20.32 -21.51 27.22
N ILE A 11 -20.83 -22.28 28.19
CA ILE A 11 -21.78 -21.77 29.18
C ILE A 11 -21.16 -20.65 30.01
N THR A 12 -19.89 -20.81 30.42
CA THR A 12 -19.16 -19.81 31.20
C THR A 12 -19.01 -18.51 30.41
N LEU A 13 -18.54 -18.58 29.16
CA LEU A 13 -18.36 -17.41 28.28
C LEU A 13 -19.67 -16.67 27.99
N VAL A 14 -20.77 -17.40 27.83
CA VAL A 14 -22.11 -16.80 27.62
C VAL A 14 -22.61 -16.14 28.91
N ARG A 15 -22.46 -16.78 30.06
CA ARG A 15 -22.89 -16.23 31.37
C ARG A 15 -22.11 -14.99 31.75
N GLU A 16 -20.80 -14.93 31.49
CA GLU A 16 -19.96 -13.78 31.73
C GLU A 16 -20.13 -12.66 30.70
N LYS A 17 -20.98 -12.86 29.68
CA LYS A 17 -21.29 -11.93 28.57
C LYS A 17 -20.06 -11.57 27.73
N TRP A 18 -18.95 -12.28 27.86
CA TRP A 18 -17.72 -12.02 27.11
C TRP A 18 -17.95 -11.99 25.60
N ILE A 19 -18.73 -12.92 25.08
CA ILE A 19 -19.04 -13.00 23.63
C ILE A 19 -19.67 -11.72 23.14
N VAL A 20 -20.66 -11.18 23.87
CA VAL A 20 -21.38 -9.96 23.50
C VAL A 20 -20.47 -8.74 23.60
N ILE A 21 -19.68 -8.65 24.69
CA ILE A 21 -18.72 -7.54 24.88
C ILE A 21 -17.68 -7.51 23.76
N LEU A 22 -17.07 -8.65 23.44
CA LEU A 22 -16.08 -8.75 22.37
C LEU A 22 -16.68 -8.44 20.99
N LEU A 23 -17.90 -8.92 20.71
CA LEU A 23 -18.59 -8.63 19.47
C LEU A 23 -18.85 -7.13 19.31
N LEU A 24 -19.43 -6.48 20.32
CA LEU A 24 -19.72 -5.06 20.27
C LEU A 24 -18.45 -4.21 20.16
N LEU A 25 -17.43 -4.53 20.96
CA LEU A 25 -16.14 -3.84 20.95
C LEU A 25 -15.46 -3.97 19.59
N PHE A 26 -15.28 -5.20 19.10
CA PHE A 26 -14.57 -5.45 17.87
C PHE A 26 -15.33 -4.91 16.65
N PHE A 27 -16.67 -5.07 16.63
CA PHE A 27 -17.51 -4.50 15.57
C PHE A 27 -17.40 -2.97 15.51
N SER A 28 -17.47 -2.29 16.66
CA SER A 28 -17.36 -0.82 16.70
C SER A 28 -15.99 -0.34 16.22
N ILE A 29 -14.91 -1.00 16.66
CA ILE A 29 -13.55 -0.67 16.24
C ILE A 29 -13.37 -0.93 14.73
N THR A 30 -13.85 -2.08 14.24
CA THR A 30 -13.78 -2.46 12.82
C THR A 30 -14.56 -1.47 11.95
N LEU A 31 -15.78 -1.11 12.35
CA LEU A 31 -16.60 -0.15 11.60
C LEU A 31 -15.91 1.22 11.51
N PHE A 32 -15.33 1.69 12.61
CA PHE A 32 -14.57 2.94 12.63
C PHE A 32 -13.32 2.88 11.75
N ALA A 33 -12.57 1.79 11.80
CA ALA A 33 -11.37 1.60 11.00
C ALA A 33 -11.67 1.53 9.50
N VAL A 34 -12.71 0.78 9.12
CA VAL A 34 -13.15 0.69 7.71
C VAL A 34 -13.71 2.04 7.22
N ARG A 35 -14.39 2.81 8.08
CA ARG A 35 -14.81 4.17 7.77
C ARG A 35 -13.63 5.06 7.39
N ASN A 36 -12.59 5.09 8.21
CA ASN A 36 -11.39 5.88 7.94
C ASN A 36 -10.73 5.47 6.62
N GLY A 37 -10.63 4.17 6.34
CA GLY A 37 -10.12 3.67 5.06
C GLY A 37 -11.00 4.09 3.88
N ASN A 38 -12.33 4.03 4.03
CA ASN A 38 -13.28 4.42 3.00
C ASN A 38 -13.24 5.92 2.68
N GLU A 39 -13.16 6.79 3.69
CA GLU A 39 -13.03 8.25 3.49
C GLU A 39 -11.80 8.56 2.61
N LYS A 40 -10.67 7.90 2.82
CA LYS A 40 -9.48 8.07 1.98
C LYS A 40 -9.66 7.56 0.56
N VAL A 41 -10.35 6.45 0.37
CA VAL A 41 -10.69 5.91 -0.96
C VAL A 41 -11.62 6.86 -1.70
N GLU A 42 -12.61 7.42 -1.02
CA GLU A 42 -13.53 8.42 -1.61
C GLU A 42 -12.80 9.69 -2.02
N ASP A 43 -11.94 10.25 -1.16
CA ASP A 43 -11.13 11.43 -1.46
C ASP A 43 -10.21 11.21 -2.66
N ARG A 44 -9.58 10.02 -2.73
CA ARG A 44 -8.77 9.58 -3.87
C ARG A 44 -9.59 9.55 -5.16
N ASN A 45 -10.71 8.85 -5.15
CA ASN A 45 -11.56 8.70 -6.34
C ASN A 45 -12.16 10.05 -6.77
N LEU A 46 -12.58 10.88 -5.83
CA LEU A 46 -13.09 12.23 -6.10
C LEU A 46 -12.01 13.11 -6.77
N SER A 47 -10.78 13.05 -6.27
CA SER A 47 -9.66 13.82 -6.83
C SER A 47 -9.34 13.37 -8.26
N ILE A 48 -9.32 12.06 -8.52
CA ILE A 48 -9.10 11.49 -9.86
C ILE A 48 -10.22 11.91 -10.80
N THR A 49 -11.48 11.70 -10.42
CA THR A 49 -12.67 12.02 -11.24
C THR A 49 -12.70 13.51 -11.59
N LYS A 50 -12.47 14.38 -10.61
CA LYS A 50 -12.43 15.84 -10.82
C LYS A 50 -11.37 16.24 -11.87
N GLU A 51 -10.21 15.63 -11.84
CA GLU A 51 -9.15 15.94 -12.81
C GLU A 51 -9.44 15.33 -14.19
N GLN A 52 -10.06 14.15 -14.25
CA GLN A 52 -10.53 13.56 -15.52
C GLN A 52 -11.64 14.38 -16.16
N GLU A 53 -12.62 14.86 -15.39
CA GLU A 53 -13.70 15.73 -15.87
C GLU A 53 -13.16 17.05 -16.44
N LYS A 54 -12.14 17.65 -15.78
CA LYS A 54 -11.49 18.86 -16.32
C LYS A 54 -10.87 18.60 -17.69
N VAL A 55 -10.22 17.46 -17.89
CA VAL A 55 -9.62 17.11 -19.18
C VAL A 55 -10.70 16.94 -20.25
N VAL A 56 -11.81 16.27 -19.94
CA VAL A 56 -12.94 16.09 -20.87
C VAL A 56 -13.53 17.45 -21.28
N LYS A 57 -13.69 18.38 -20.33
CA LYS A 57 -14.18 19.72 -20.59
C LYS A 57 -13.22 20.52 -21.49
N LEU A 58 -11.93 20.50 -21.16
CA LEU A 58 -10.89 21.18 -21.95
C LEU A 58 -10.80 20.60 -23.36
N ASP A 59 -10.90 19.29 -23.55
CA ASP A 59 -10.92 18.65 -24.86
C ASP A 59 -12.09 19.13 -25.70
N ALA A 60 -13.27 19.26 -25.12
CA ALA A 60 -14.45 19.76 -25.82
C ALA A 60 -14.27 21.25 -26.22
N GLU A 61 -13.73 22.09 -25.34
CA GLU A 61 -13.42 23.50 -25.59
C GLU A 61 -12.38 23.65 -26.70
N PHE A 62 -11.23 22.92 -26.60
CA PHE A 62 -10.21 22.95 -27.66
C PHE A 62 -10.75 22.47 -29.00
N THR A 63 -11.52 21.38 -29.01
CA THR A 63 -12.11 20.85 -30.26
C THR A 63 -13.04 21.89 -30.94
N ALA A 64 -13.89 22.56 -30.15
CA ALA A 64 -14.79 23.59 -30.66
C ALA A 64 -14.05 24.84 -31.16
N ASP A 65 -13.02 25.29 -30.45
CA ASP A 65 -12.21 26.43 -30.84
C ASP A 65 -11.37 26.16 -32.10
N ILE A 66 -10.74 24.96 -32.16
CA ILE A 66 -10.01 24.51 -33.36
C ILE A 66 -10.93 24.47 -34.59
N ASP A 67 -12.13 23.90 -34.44
CA ASP A 67 -13.12 23.82 -35.52
C ASP A 67 -13.56 25.21 -35.96
N SER A 68 -13.82 26.12 -35.02
CA SER A 68 -14.22 27.54 -35.31
C SER A 68 -13.14 28.29 -36.09
N VAL A 69 -11.86 28.12 -35.76
CA VAL A 69 -10.73 28.73 -36.45
C VAL A 69 -10.53 28.07 -37.82
N THR A 70 -10.66 26.77 -37.94
CA THR A 70 -10.50 26.00 -39.17
C THR A 70 -11.59 26.37 -40.19
N ARG A 71 -12.83 26.54 -39.75
CA ARG A 71 -13.97 26.99 -40.58
C ARG A 71 -14.00 28.50 -40.83
N LYS A 72 -12.97 29.23 -40.36
CA LYS A 72 -12.89 30.71 -40.50
C LYS A 72 -14.04 31.48 -39.82
N LEU A 73 -14.70 30.87 -38.84
CA LEU A 73 -15.72 31.54 -38.04
C LEU A 73 -15.09 32.51 -37.02
N LYS A 74 -13.87 32.18 -36.54
CA LYS A 74 -13.01 33.05 -35.74
C LYS A 74 -11.70 33.29 -36.48
N SER A 75 -11.16 34.51 -36.42
CA SER A 75 -9.82 34.79 -36.93
C SER A 75 -8.77 34.16 -36.00
N PRO A 76 -7.70 33.53 -36.51
CA PRO A 76 -6.63 33.01 -35.67
C PRO A 76 -6.01 34.19 -34.89
N PRO A 77 -5.65 33.95 -33.60
CA PRO A 77 -4.98 34.96 -32.80
C PRO A 77 -3.66 35.41 -33.42
N LYS A 78 -3.33 36.72 -33.28
CA LYS A 78 -2.07 37.28 -33.82
C LYS A 78 -0.82 36.62 -33.16
N LYS A 79 -0.96 36.10 -31.95
CA LYS A 79 0.13 35.47 -31.22
C LYS A 79 -0.02 33.94 -31.29
N SER A 80 0.98 33.24 -31.79
CA SER A 80 0.95 31.80 -32.03
C SER A 80 0.67 30.98 -30.75
N TRP A 81 1.10 31.46 -29.58
CA TRP A 81 0.83 30.79 -28.29
C TRP A 81 -0.59 30.96 -27.75
N LEU A 82 -1.43 31.79 -28.41
CA LEU A 82 -2.86 31.89 -28.11
C LEU A 82 -3.72 31.14 -29.16
N ASP A 83 -3.10 30.55 -30.17
CA ASP A 83 -3.80 29.76 -31.16
C ASP A 83 -4.30 28.44 -30.56
N PRO A 84 -5.62 28.17 -30.56
CA PRO A 84 -6.14 26.91 -30.01
C PRO A 84 -5.63 25.68 -30.77
N ARG A 85 -5.14 25.81 -31.99
CA ARG A 85 -4.52 24.75 -32.79
C ARG A 85 -3.08 24.48 -32.39
N SER A 86 -2.50 25.30 -31.49
CA SER A 86 -1.12 25.11 -31.05
C SER A 86 -0.97 23.81 -30.23
N LEU A 87 -0.13 22.93 -30.73
CA LEU A 87 0.20 21.65 -30.03
C LEU A 87 0.73 21.89 -28.63
N SER A 88 1.45 23.00 -28.43
CA SER A 88 1.99 23.35 -27.10
C SER A 88 0.89 23.65 -26.08
N ASN A 89 -0.16 24.38 -26.50
CA ASN A 89 -1.26 24.74 -25.61
C ASN A 89 -2.05 23.49 -25.20
N ILE A 90 -2.39 22.65 -26.16
CA ILE A 90 -3.12 21.40 -25.90
C ILE A 90 -2.33 20.51 -24.96
N ALA A 91 -1.05 20.35 -25.25
CA ALA A 91 -0.20 19.48 -24.46
C ALA A 91 0.12 20.00 -23.05
N TRP A 92 0.04 21.31 -22.84
CA TRP A 92 0.25 21.96 -21.55
C TRP A 92 -1.04 22.09 -20.74
N ASP A 93 -2.13 22.57 -21.36
CA ASP A 93 -3.37 22.90 -20.67
C ASP A 93 -4.29 21.69 -20.49
N ALA A 94 -4.26 20.73 -21.43
CA ALA A 94 -5.08 19.53 -21.40
C ALA A 94 -4.27 18.21 -21.32
N PRO A 95 -3.29 18.09 -20.38
CA PRO A 95 -2.55 16.85 -20.24
C PRO A 95 -3.47 15.74 -19.74
N ARG A 96 -3.31 14.52 -20.26
CA ARG A 96 -4.09 13.36 -19.84
C ARG A 96 -3.77 13.00 -18.39
N VAL A 97 -4.80 12.54 -17.68
CA VAL A 97 -4.62 12.06 -16.29
C VAL A 97 -4.23 10.58 -16.32
N VAL A 98 -3.06 10.29 -15.81
CA VAL A 98 -2.65 8.92 -15.45
C VAL A 98 -3.12 8.70 -14.03
N ALA A 99 -4.08 7.81 -13.83
CA ALA A 99 -4.70 7.58 -12.53
C ALA A 99 -4.44 6.15 -12.06
N MET A 100 -4.17 6.00 -10.78
CA MET A 100 -4.13 4.72 -10.07
C MET A 100 -5.47 4.56 -9.35
N GLU A 101 -6.42 3.90 -9.97
CA GLU A 101 -7.75 3.68 -9.40
C GLU A 101 -7.69 2.79 -8.14
N ALA A 102 -8.62 3.01 -7.21
CA ALA A 102 -8.69 2.21 -5.99
C ALA A 102 -9.29 0.83 -6.29
N VAL A 103 -8.63 -0.22 -5.82
CA VAL A 103 -9.20 -1.58 -5.86
C VAL A 103 -10.29 -1.71 -4.78
N PRO A 104 -11.23 -2.67 -4.90
CA PRO A 104 -12.36 -2.81 -3.96
C PRO A 104 -11.97 -2.96 -2.48
N LEU A 105 -10.81 -3.55 -2.18
CA LEU A 105 -10.29 -3.70 -0.81
C LEU A 105 -9.32 -2.60 -0.38
N ALA A 106 -9.18 -1.50 -1.13
CA ALA A 106 -8.30 -0.39 -0.78
C ALA A 106 -8.62 0.23 0.60
N LEU A 107 -9.89 0.16 1.02
CA LEU A 107 -10.33 0.62 2.35
C LEU A 107 -9.81 -0.25 3.52
N VAL A 108 -9.29 -1.45 3.25
CA VAL A 108 -8.75 -2.36 4.29
C VAL A 108 -7.41 -1.89 4.81
N SER A 109 -6.55 -1.40 3.92
CA SER A 109 -5.21 -0.93 4.29
C SER A 109 -4.83 0.30 3.50
N THR A 110 -4.54 1.37 4.20
CA THR A 110 -4.08 2.63 3.60
C THR A 110 -2.64 2.50 3.05
N GLY A 111 -1.80 1.69 3.69
CA GLY A 111 -0.43 1.42 3.25
C GLY A 111 0.35 2.70 2.96
N GLN A 112 0.83 2.84 1.71
CA GLN A 112 1.58 4.01 1.23
C GLN A 112 0.68 5.13 0.67
N SER A 113 -0.65 4.99 0.72
CA SER A 113 -1.60 5.93 0.10
C SER A 113 -1.49 7.35 0.61
N ASP A 114 -1.04 7.54 1.87
CA ASP A 114 -0.87 8.87 2.47
C ASP A 114 0.44 9.57 2.04
N LEU A 115 1.33 8.85 1.38
CA LEU A 115 2.66 9.36 1.00
C LEU A 115 2.75 9.79 -0.47
N PHE A 116 1.85 9.29 -1.33
CA PHE A 116 1.93 9.47 -2.76
C PHE A 116 0.62 9.96 -3.36
N THR A 117 0.71 10.74 -4.44
CA THR A 117 -0.44 11.10 -5.25
C THR A 117 -0.94 9.88 -6.03
N HIS A 118 -2.26 9.81 -6.24
CA HIS A 118 -2.90 8.70 -6.97
C HIS A 118 -3.16 9.03 -8.42
N TYR A 119 -2.77 10.20 -8.87
CA TYR A 119 -2.80 10.60 -10.27
C TYR A 119 -1.60 11.47 -10.61
N ALA A 120 -1.23 11.47 -11.87
CA ALA A 120 -0.21 12.33 -12.42
C ALA A 120 -0.65 12.86 -13.79
N LYS A 121 -0.13 14.03 -14.15
CA LYS A 121 -0.34 14.62 -15.46
C LYS A 121 1.01 14.67 -16.19
N PRO A 122 1.17 14.02 -17.34
CA PRO A 122 2.40 14.09 -18.11
C PRO A 122 2.67 15.52 -18.53
N LYS A 123 3.90 15.98 -18.30
CA LYS A 123 4.36 17.27 -18.78
C LYS A 123 5.23 17.07 -20.02
N ILE A 124 5.11 17.95 -20.98
CA ILE A 124 5.97 17.91 -22.17
C ILE A 124 7.41 18.24 -21.82
N TYR A 125 7.59 19.13 -20.87
CA TYR A 125 8.90 19.61 -20.38
C TYR A 125 8.86 19.87 -18.87
N GLY A 126 10.01 20.03 -18.25
CA GLY A 126 10.17 20.31 -16.82
C GLY A 126 10.67 19.13 -16.02
N GLU A 127 10.50 19.21 -14.71
CA GLU A 127 11.06 18.27 -13.72
C GLU A 127 10.76 16.81 -14.05
N ALA A 128 11.75 15.97 -13.82
CA ALA A 128 11.58 14.52 -13.86
C ALA A 128 10.45 14.12 -12.90
N TYR A 129 9.54 13.25 -13.34
CA TYR A 129 8.38 12.79 -12.55
C TYR A 129 8.75 12.20 -11.19
N THR A 130 9.98 11.74 -11.03
CA THR A 130 10.52 11.23 -9.76
C THR A 130 10.54 12.26 -8.63
N LEU A 131 10.57 13.56 -8.95
CA LEU A 131 10.64 14.64 -7.95
C LEU A 131 9.26 15.19 -7.56
N GLY A 132 8.23 15.00 -8.42
CA GLY A 132 6.86 15.50 -8.21
C GLY A 132 5.95 14.64 -7.36
N PHE A 133 6.33 13.40 -7.04
CA PHE A 133 5.48 12.40 -6.38
C PHE A 133 5.45 12.49 -4.84
N SER A 134 5.59 13.63 -4.23
CA SER A 134 5.45 13.70 -2.78
C SER A 134 4.35 14.65 -2.39
N GLU A 135 3.31 14.11 -1.83
CA GLU A 135 2.47 14.88 -0.94
C GLU A 135 3.26 15.16 0.36
N LEU A 136 3.10 16.37 0.87
CA LEU A 136 3.57 16.72 2.21
C LEU A 136 2.54 16.17 3.20
N SER A 137 2.68 14.90 3.56
CA SER A 137 1.83 14.33 4.58
C SER A 137 2.22 14.87 5.97
N ASN A 138 1.21 14.97 6.85
CA ASN A 138 1.42 15.41 8.21
C ASN A 138 2.42 14.48 8.93
N PRO A 139 3.55 14.99 9.47
CA PRO A 139 4.54 14.17 10.18
C PRO A 139 3.95 13.31 11.32
N VAL A 140 2.86 13.75 11.94
CA VAL A 140 2.15 13.01 13.00
C VAL A 140 1.44 11.78 12.42
N GLN A 141 0.83 11.90 11.25
CA GLN A 141 0.23 10.75 10.55
C GLN A 141 1.29 9.73 10.13
N LEU A 142 2.46 10.19 9.71
CA LEU A 142 3.58 9.32 9.36
C LEU A 142 4.10 8.52 10.56
N LEU A 143 4.06 9.10 11.77
CA LEU A 143 4.53 8.46 13.00
C LEU A 143 3.58 7.35 13.48
N PHE A 144 2.26 7.58 13.41
CA PHE A 144 1.26 6.66 13.97
C PHE A 144 0.59 5.78 12.91
N GLY A 145 0.80 6.08 11.62
CA GLY A 145 0.09 5.43 10.52
C GLY A 145 -1.40 5.79 10.51
N SER A 146 -2.13 5.16 9.60
CA SER A 146 -3.58 5.32 9.51
C SER A 146 -4.27 4.31 10.41
N PHE A 147 -5.32 4.74 11.11
CA PHE A 147 -6.18 3.83 11.86
C PHE A 147 -7.18 3.17 10.89
N ASP A 148 -6.72 2.14 10.21
CA ASP A 148 -7.47 1.34 9.25
C ASP A 148 -7.70 -0.10 9.74
N LEU A 149 -8.32 -0.94 8.92
CA LEU A 149 -8.57 -2.33 9.29
C LEU A 149 -7.26 -3.13 9.46
N ALA A 150 -6.23 -2.82 8.68
CA ALA A 150 -4.91 -3.45 8.83
C ALA A 150 -4.32 -3.14 10.21
N PHE A 151 -4.40 -1.88 10.67
CA PHE A 151 -3.99 -1.49 12.02
C PHE A 151 -4.73 -2.32 13.09
N VAL A 152 -6.05 -2.45 12.98
CA VAL A 152 -6.85 -3.24 13.92
C VAL A 152 -6.42 -4.71 13.93
N CYS A 153 -6.22 -5.31 12.75
CA CYS A 153 -5.82 -6.71 12.64
C CYS A 153 -4.40 -6.98 13.16
N ILE A 154 -3.46 -6.06 12.96
CA ILE A 154 -2.05 -6.28 13.29
C ILE A 154 -1.77 -5.96 14.76
N TYR A 155 -2.31 -4.86 15.28
CA TYR A 155 -1.98 -4.34 16.60
C TYR A 155 -3.03 -4.69 17.66
N LEU A 156 -4.32 -4.49 17.38
CA LEU A 156 -5.37 -4.64 18.39
C LEU A 156 -5.90 -6.08 18.49
N LEU A 157 -6.04 -6.78 17.37
CA LEU A 157 -6.55 -8.14 17.38
C LEU A 157 -5.69 -9.12 18.21
N PRO A 158 -4.33 -9.10 18.14
CA PRO A 158 -3.52 -9.89 19.05
C PRO A 158 -3.79 -9.60 20.51
N LEU A 159 -3.93 -8.32 20.91
CA LEU A 159 -4.21 -7.94 22.27
C LEU A 159 -5.57 -8.50 22.74
N LEU A 160 -6.58 -8.52 21.88
CA LEU A 160 -7.85 -9.17 22.16
C LEU A 160 -7.70 -10.68 22.33
N VAL A 161 -6.92 -11.33 21.46
CA VAL A 161 -6.60 -12.77 21.59
C VAL A 161 -5.91 -13.04 22.94
N LEU A 162 -4.91 -12.22 23.29
CA LEU A 162 -4.19 -12.37 24.56
C LEU A 162 -5.10 -12.16 25.76
N ALA A 163 -5.93 -11.08 25.76
CA ALA A 163 -6.89 -10.81 26.82
C ALA A 163 -7.92 -11.95 26.99
N PHE A 164 -8.27 -12.63 25.90
CA PHE A 164 -9.23 -13.72 25.91
C PHE A 164 -8.61 -15.10 26.22
N SER A 165 -7.27 -15.19 26.31
CA SER A 165 -6.57 -16.49 26.42
C SER A 165 -5.48 -16.58 27.50
N TYR A 166 -5.09 -15.48 28.16
CA TYR A 166 -3.94 -15.45 29.06
C TYR A 166 -4.13 -16.36 30.33
N ASN A 167 -5.36 -16.51 30.79
CA ASN A 167 -5.68 -17.14 32.06
C ASN A 167 -6.39 -18.49 31.96
N ILE A 168 -6.41 -19.13 30.78
CA ILE A 168 -7.23 -20.34 30.54
C ILE A 168 -6.88 -21.50 31.52
N LEU A 169 -5.59 -21.72 31.80
CA LEU A 169 -5.13 -22.74 32.73
C LEU A 169 -4.97 -22.16 34.13
N SER A 170 -4.44 -20.95 34.25
CA SER A 170 -4.09 -20.35 35.53
C SER A 170 -5.30 -20.00 36.37
N ALA A 171 -6.41 -19.54 35.76
CA ALA A 171 -7.64 -19.26 36.48
C ALA A 171 -8.23 -20.51 37.16
N ASP A 172 -8.26 -21.65 36.46
CA ASP A 172 -8.72 -22.90 37.03
C ASP A 172 -7.74 -23.46 38.11
N LYS A 173 -6.46 -23.14 37.99
CA LYS A 173 -5.44 -23.46 39.03
C LYS A 173 -5.64 -22.60 40.27
N GLU A 174 -5.81 -21.29 40.08
CA GLU A 174 -5.98 -20.33 41.19
C GLU A 174 -7.31 -20.54 41.94
N SER A 175 -8.36 -20.99 41.24
CA SER A 175 -9.66 -21.36 41.88
C SER A 175 -9.69 -22.77 42.48
N GLY A 176 -8.62 -23.58 42.35
CA GLY A 176 -8.56 -24.95 42.84
C GLY A 176 -9.33 -26.01 42.03
N VAL A 177 -10.05 -25.58 40.97
CA VAL A 177 -10.85 -26.46 40.10
C VAL A 177 -9.95 -27.43 39.32
N LEU A 178 -8.71 -27.03 39.04
CA LEU A 178 -7.77 -27.80 38.23
C LEU A 178 -7.48 -29.19 38.86
N LYS A 179 -7.36 -29.28 40.22
CA LYS A 179 -7.15 -30.55 40.95
C LYS A 179 -8.29 -31.54 40.74
N LEU A 180 -9.53 -31.04 40.73
CA LEU A 180 -10.73 -31.86 40.49
C LEU A 180 -10.80 -32.33 39.03
N THR A 181 -10.41 -31.50 38.11
CA THR A 181 -10.40 -31.83 36.67
C THR A 181 -9.40 -32.94 36.36
N PHE A 182 -8.21 -32.91 36.97
CA PHE A 182 -7.16 -33.89 36.68
C PHE A 182 -7.18 -35.13 37.64
N SER A 183 -8.12 -35.19 38.57
CA SER A 183 -8.47 -36.46 39.20
C SER A 183 -9.16 -37.44 38.24
N GLN A 184 -9.60 -36.94 37.06
CA GLN A 184 -10.13 -37.75 35.97
C GLN A 184 -9.03 -38.04 34.94
N PRO A 185 -9.08 -39.13 34.16
CA PRO A 185 -8.08 -39.49 33.19
C PRO A 185 -8.16 -38.61 31.95
N VAL A 186 -7.79 -37.30 32.07
CA VAL A 186 -7.78 -36.30 30.99
C VAL A 186 -6.38 -35.75 30.81
N SER A 187 -5.91 -35.71 29.56
CA SER A 187 -4.63 -35.07 29.23
C SER A 187 -4.74 -33.56 29.37
N VAL A 188 -3.84 -32.90 30.10
CA VAL A 188 -3.72 -31.45 30.24
C VAL A 188 -3.64 -30.77 28.84
N TYR A 189 -2.87 -31.37 27.93
CA TYR A 189 -2.69 -30.88 26.58
C TYR A 189 -4.02 -30.83 25.79
N GLN A 190 -4.75 -31.94 25.80
CA GLN A 190 -6.03 -32.03 25.07
C GLN A 190 -7.10 -31.12 25.69
N TRP A 191 -7.12 -31.03 27.01
CA TRP A 191 -8.05 -30.19 27.74
C TRP A 191 -7.82 -28.70 27.45
N LEU A 192 -6.56 -28.24 27.55
CA LEU A 192 -6.21 -26.84 27.23
C LEU A 192 -6.44 -26.51 25.77
N LEU A 193 -6.06 -27.42 24.84
CA LEU A 193 -6.27 -27.23 23.39
C LEU A 193 -7.75 -27.13 23.05
N SER A 194 -8.63 -27.92 23.70
CA SER A 194 -10.08 -27.84 23.43
C SER A 194 -10.71 -26.53 23.86
N LYS A 195 -10.29 -25.97 25.02
CA LYS A 195 -10.73 -24.62 25.45
C LYS A 195 -10.25 -23.54 24.49
N LEU A 196 -8.96 -23.57 24.12
CA LEU A 196 -8.41 -22.63 23.17
C LEU A 196 -9.06 -22.71 21.79
N ALA A 197 -9.31 -23.92 21.28
CA ALA A 197 -9.99 -24.12 20.00
C ALA A 197 -11.40 -23.52 20.01
N LEU A 198 -12.16 -23.68 21.10
CA LEU A 198 -13.48 -23.06 21.23
C LEU A 198 -13.36 -21.53 21.20
N ARG A 199 -12.44 -20.96 21.98
CA ARG A 199 -12.23 -19.50 22.02
C ARG A 199 -11.76 -18.95 20.66
N TYR A 200 -10.89 -19.69 19.96
CA TYR A 200 -10.47 -19.36 18.61
C TYR A 200 -11.66 -19.32 17.64
N VAL A 201 -12.52 -20.33 17.63
CA VAL A 201 -13.70 -20.38 16.76
C VAL A 201 -14.65 -19.22 17.06
N ILE A 202 -14.91 -18.94 18.34
CA ILE A 202 -15.77 -17.82 18.74
C ILE A 202 -15.22 -16.48 18.24
N LEU A 203 -13.96 -16.18 18.56
CA LEU A 203 -13.35 -14.90 18.21
C LEU A 203 -13.20 -14.77 16.70
N SER A 204 -12.82 -15.84 15.99
CA SER A 204 -12.76 -15.87 14.51
C SER A 204 -14.12 -15.57 13.87
N SER A 205 -15.20 -16.16 14.41
CA SER A 205 -16.56 -15.88 13.95
C SER A 205 -16.94 -14.40 14.15
N ILE A 206 -16.61 -13.83 15.32
CA ILE A 206 -16.83 -12.41 15.62
C ILE A 206 -16.08 -11.52 14.62
N VAL A 207 -14.79 -11.80 14.38
CA VAL A 207 -13.96 -11.06 13.44
C VAL A 207 -14.53 -11.14 12.02
N MET A 208 -14.86 -12.34 11.54
CA MET A 208 -15.42 -12.55 10.20
C MET A 208 -16.74 -11.80 10.02
N ILE A 209 -17.67 -11.92 10.98
CA ILE A 209 -18.97 -11.24 10.92
C ILE A 209 -18.79 -9.72 10.93
N SER A 210 -17.92 -9.20 11.80
CA SER A 210 -17.65 -7.76 11.91
C SER A 210 -17.05 -7.18 10.64
N VAL A 211 -16.06 -7.86 10.06
CA VAL A 211 -15.40 -7.42 8.83
C VAL A 211 -16.37 -7.49 7.65
N VAL A 212 -17.10 -8.60 7.46
CA VAL A 212 -18.09 -8.72 6.38
C VAL A 212 -19.17 -7.66 6.50
N ALA A 213 -19.71 -7.44 7.71
CA ALA A 213 -20.73 -6.44 7.93
C ALA A 213 -20.23 -5.02 7.64
N ALA A 214 -18.99 -4.70 8.03
CA ALA A 214 -18.38 -3.41 7.72
C ALA A 214 -18.13 -3.22 6.21
N LEU A 215 -17.61 -4.24 5.50
CA LEU A 215 -17.40 -4.19 4.06
C LEU A 215 -18.73 -3.99 3.30
N LEU A 216 -19.77 -4.73 3.67
CA LEU A 216 -21.11 -4.58 3.08
C LEU A 216 -21.70 -3.19 3.35
N PHE A 217 -21.51 -2.64 4.55
CA PHE A 217 -21.99 -1.31 4.93
C PHE A 217 -21.39 -0.21 4.04
N TYR A 218 -20.12 -0.36 3.64
CA TYR A 218 -19.44 0.56 2.72
C TYR A 218 -19.49 0.15 1.24
N GLY A 219 -20.45 -0.71 0.87
CA GLY A 219 -20.78 -1.01 -0.52
C GLY A 219 -19.86 -1.98 -1.22
N VAL A 220 -18.95 -2.67 -0.51
CA VAL A 220 -18.11 -3.70 -1.12
C VAL A 220 -18.92 -4.97 -1.34
N SER A 221 -19.14 -5.34 -2.60
CA SER A 221 -19.81 -6.60 -2.97
C SER A 221 -18.94 -7.80 -2.57
N VAL A 222 -19.46 -8.63 -1.67
CA VAL A 222 -18.76 -9.84 -1.22
C VAL A 222 -18.73 -10.90 -2.34
N ALA A 223 -19.76 -10.96 -3.16
CA ALA A 223 -19.86 -11.94 -4.25
C ALA A 223 -18.82 -11.67 -5.35
N ASP A 224 -18.70 -10.41 -5.79
CA ASP A 224 -17.77 -10.00 -6.84
C ASP A 224 -16.30 -10.05 -6.37
N ASN A 225 -16.07 -9.85 -5.07
CA ASN A 225 -14.73 -9.81 -4.47
C ASN A 225 -14.41 -11.05 -3.61
N PHE A 226 -15.12 -12.15 -3.82
CA PHE A 226 -14.99 -13.36 -2.98
C PHE A 226 -13.55 -13.85 -2.84
N SER A 227 -12.78 -13.89 -3.93
CA SER A 227 -11.38 -14.34 -3.91
C SER A 227 -10.50 -13.46 -3.02
N ALA A 228 -10.64 -12.14 -3.13
CA ALA A 228 -9.85 -11.19 -2.34
C ALA A 228 -10.25 -11.23 -0.86
N ILE A 229 -11.54 -11.33 -0.55
CA ILE A 229 -12.05 -11.47 0.82
C ILE A 229 -11.65 -12.81 1.44
N ALA A 230 -11.67 -13.90 0.68
CA ALA A 230 -11.19 -15.20 1.14
C ALA A 230 -9.69 -15.16 1.49
N LYS A 231 -8.87 -14.49 0.67
CA LYS A 231 -7.44 -14.26 0.98
C LYS A 231 -7.26 -13.42 2.24
N LEU A 232 -8.04 -12.34 2.42
CA LEU A 232 -8.04 -11.52 3.62
C LEU A 232 -8.30 -12.39 4.86
N PHE A 233 -9.35 -13.22 4.85
CA PHE A 233 -9.67 -14.08 5.98
C PHE A 233 -8.62 -15.17 6.19
N ALA A 234 -8.06 -15.77 5.14
CA ALA A 234 -6.98 -16.75 5.30
C ALA A 234 -5.77 -16.16 6.05
N LEU A 235 -5.39 -14.93 5.75
CA LEU A 235 -4.31 -14.21 6.43
C LEU A 235 -4.66 -13.90 7.89
N VAL A 236 -5.80 -13.25 8.12
CA VAL A 236 -6.22 -12.81 9.46
C VAL A 236 -6.45 -14.00 10.38
N LEU A 237 -7.09 -15.07 9.91
CA LEU A 237 -7.32 -16.27 10.71
C LEU A 237 -6.01 -17.02 11.02
N SER A 238 -5.07 -17.09 10.08
CA SER A 238 -3.75 -17.69 10.33
C SER A 238 -2.96 -16.89 11.35
N TYR A 239 -3.04 -15.56 11.31
CA TYR A 239 -2.41 -14.66 12.28
C TYR A 239 -3.05 -14.78 13.68
N MET A 240 -4.38 -14.87 13.74
CA MET A 240 -5.08 -15.16 15.01
C MET A 240 -4.66 -16.51 15.59
N LEU A 241 -4.60 -17.55 14.75
CA LEU A 241 -4.19 -18.88 15.18
C LEU A 241 -2.77 -18.88 15.76
N PHE A 242 -1.83 -18.16 15.14
CA PHE A 242 -0.50 -17.95 15.68
C PHE A 242 -0.54 -17.41 17.12
N TRP A 243 -1.30 -16.34 17.38
CA TRP A 243 -1.40 -15.72 18.70
C TRP A 243 -2.08 -16.64 19.75
N PHE A 244 -3.11 -17.37 19.35
CA PHE A 244 -3.72 -18.37 20.21
C PHE A 244 -2.73 -19.48 20.58
N LEU A 245 -1.89 -19.92 19.67
CA LEU A 245 -0.86 -20.92 19.94
C LEU A 245 0.28 -20.37 20.80
N VAL A 246 0.65 -19.11 20.66
CA VAL A 246 1.58 -18.44 21.60
C VAL A 246 0.98 -18.45 23.01
N ALA A 247 -0.30 -18.09 23.16
CA ALA A 247 -0.99 -18.17 24.43
C ALA A 247 -1.06 -19.61 24.97
N PHE A 248 -1.25 -20.60 24.11
CA PHE A 248 -1.21 -22.01 24.46
C PHE A 248 0.12 -22.42 25.12
N VAL A 249 1.23 -22.06 24.45
CA VAL A 249 2.59 -22.37 24.96
C VAL A 249 2.82 -21.69 26.29
N VAL A 250 2.47 -20.43 26.48
CA VAL A 250 2.64 -19.70 27.71
C VAL A 250 1.83 -20.35 28.88
N ASN A 251 0.58 -20.73 28.59
CA ASN A 251 -0.26 -21.41 29.58
C ASN A 251 0.29 -22.80 29.99
N LEU A 252 0.98 -23.53 29.09
CA LEU A 252 1.60 -24.83 29.42
C LEU A 252 2.68 -24.74 30.49
N PHE A 253 3.30 -23.58 30.71
CA PHE A 253 4.26 -23.38 31.80
C PHE A 253 3.61 -23.35 33.19
N GLY A 254 2.28 -23.31 33.30
CA GLY A 254 1.53 -23.41 34.55
C GLY A 254 1.78 -22.28 35.55
N LYS A 255 2.23 -21.11 35.10
CA LYS A 255 2.47 -19.92 35.92
C LYS A 255 1.14 -19.23 36.31
N SER A 256 1.21 -18.21 37.19
CA SER A 256 0.05 -17.41 37.57
C SER A 256 -0.52 -16.59 36.39
N SER A 257 -1.79 -16.18 36.46
CA SER A 257 -2.46 -15.36 35.48
C SER A 257 -1.71 -14.07 35.20
N GLY A 258 -1.20 -13.39 36.22
CA GLY A 258 -0.40 -12.18 36.08
C GLY A 258 0.91 -12.41 35.30
N ASN A 259 1.64 -13.47 35.59
CA ASN A 259 2.87 -13.81 34.88
C ASN A 259 2.60 -14.16 33.39
N ASN A 260 1.52 -14.89 33.14
CA ASN A 260 1.13 -15.22 31.77
C ASN A 260 0.80 -13.96 30.98
N ALA A 261 0.03 -13.02 31.54
CA ALA A 261 -0.31 -11.76 30.91
C ALA A 261 0.94 -10.93 30.56
N VAL A 262 1.86 -10.74 31.52
CA VAL A 262 3.10 -10.01 31.30
C VAL A 262 3.96 -10.69 30.23
N THR A 263 4.11 -12.01 30.25
CA THR A 263 4.88 -12.77 29.27
C THR A 263 4.30 -12.60 27.88
N LEU A 264 2.97 -12.73 27.73
CA LEU A 264 2.28 -12.60 26.44
C LEU A 264 2.36 -11.19 25.86
N VAL A 265 2.17 -10.16 26.69
CA VAL A 265 2.33 -8.76 26.25
C VAL A 265 3.79 -8.50 25.87
N SER A 266 4.78 -9.04 26.59
CA SER A 266 6.19 -8.90 26.23
C SER A 266 6.51 -9.54 24.87
N VAL A 267 5.98 -10.74 24.60
CA VAL A 267 6.11 -11.40 23.29
C VAL A 267 5.46 -10.55 22.19
N TRP A 268 4.28 -9.99 22.47
CA TRP A 268 3.60 -9.10 21.54
C TRP A 268 4.44 -7.86 21.22
N VAL A 269 4.96 -7.16 22.23
CA VAL A 269 5.84 -6.00 22.04
C VAL A 269 7.04 -6.35 21.16
N VAL A 270 7.69 -7.49 21.44
CA VAL A 270 8.85 -7.93 20.66
C VAL A 270 8.47 -8.22 19.21
N MET A 271 7.43 -9.03 18.98
CA MET A 271 7.08 -9.53 17.65
C MET A 271 6.41 -8.47 16.77
N VAL A 272 5.60 -7.57 17.37
CA VAL A 272 4.78 -6.60 16.62
C VAL A 272 5.44 -5.22 16.53
N LEU A 273 6.20 -4.81 17.56
CA LEU A 273 6.79 -3.47 17.61
C LEU A 273 8.32 -3.51 17.44
N LEU A 274 9.05 -4.31 18.23
CA LEU A 274 10.51 -4.24 18.23
C LEU A 274 11.12 -4.82 16.96
N ILE A 275 10.75 -6.03 16.55
CA ILE A 275 11.33 -6.66 15.36
C ILE A 275 11.09 -5.80 14.10
N PRO A 276 9.86 -5.34 13.78
CA PRO A 276 9.63 -4.48 12.63
C PRO A 276 10.43 -3.17 12.70
N SER A 277 10.49 -2.53 13.88
CA SER A 277 11.23 -1.28 14.07
C SER A 277 12.74 -1.46 13.86
N VAL A 278 13.32 -2.55 14.39
CA VAL A 278 14.74 -2.87 14.23
C VAL A 278 15.06 -3.16 12.76
N ILE A 279 14.22 -3.93 12.07
CA ILE A 279 14.41 -4.22 10.62
C ILE A 279 14.38 -2.93 9.81
N SER A 280 13.41 -2.04 10.06
CA SER A 280 13.30 -0.75 9.40
C SER A 280 14.52 0.14 9.67
N GLN A 281 14.94 0.25 10.93
CA GLN A 281 16.11 1.06 11.30
C GLN A 281 17.41 0.53 10.70
N LEU A 282 17.61 -0.78 10.70
CA LEU A 282 18.78 -1.41 10.08
C LEU A 282 18.77 -1.19 8.57
N SER A 283 17.61 -1.29 7.91
CA SER A 283 17.47 -1.01 6.48
C SER A 283 17.94 0.40 6.13
N ASN A 284 17.49 1.41 6.90
CA ASN A 284 17.88 2.80 6.70
C ASN A 284 19.38 3.04 6.96
N THR A 285 19.97 2.32 7.90
CA THR A 285 21.39 2.46 8.25
C THR A 285 22.31 1.78 7.23
N LEU A 286 21.93 0.58 6.76
CA LEU A 286 22.73 -0.22 5.83
C LEU A 286 22.63 0.29 4.37
N TYR A 287 21.47 0.80 4.01
CA TYR A 287 21.17 1.30 2.66
C TYR A 287 20.64 2.74 2.69
N PRO A 288 21.47 3.72 3.09
CA PRO A 288 21.02 5.11 3.18
C PRO A 288 20.57 5.63 1.82
N VAL A 289 19.35 6.17 1.79
CA VAL A 289 18.81 6.80 0.58
C VAL A 289 19.35 8.22 0.47
N PRO A 290 19.86 8.65 -0.71
CA PRO A 290 20.30 10.01 -0.93
C PRO A 290 19.22 11.05 -0.55
N SER A 291 19.65 12.19 0.01
CA SER A 291 18.72 13.25 0.39
C SER A 291 17.96 13.78 -0.83
N ARG A 292 16.63 13.80 -0.74
CA ARG A 292 15.76 14.35 -1.76
C ARG A 292 16.03 15.85 -2.00
N ILE A 293 16.34 16.59 -0.95
CA ILE A 293 16.69 18.01 -1.05
C ILE A 293 17.92 18.20 -1.94
N ASN A 294 18.94 17.34 -1.79
CA ASN A 294 20.11 17.33 -2.65
C ASN A 294 19.77 17.06 -4.12
N MET A 295 18.86 16.13 -4.38
CA MET A 295 18.43 15.83 -5.76
C MET A 295 17.73 17.04 -6.39
N ILE A 296 16.80 17.65 -5.67
CA ILE A 296 16.09 18.86 -6.13
C ILE A 296 17.09 20.02 -6.37
N HIS A 297 18.04 20.21 -5.48
CA HIS A 297 19.07 21.22 -5.63
C HIS A 297 19.91 21.00 -6.90
N GLN A 298 20.39 19.77 -7.12
CA GLN A 298 21.19 19.44 -8.31
C GLN A 298 20.39 19.59 -9.59
N TYR A 299 19.10 19.19 -9.57
CA TYR A 299 18.20 19.42 -10.71
C TYR A 299 18.10 20.91 -11.04
N ARG A 300 17.82 21.77 -10.05
CA ARG A 300 17.71 23.22 -10.23
C ARG A 300 18.99 23.86 -10.72
N VAL A 301 20.15 23.39 -10.24
CA VAL A 301 21.45 23.86 -10.72
C VAL A 301 21.65 23.50 -12.17
N ALA A 302 21.37 22.24 -12.55
CA ALA A 302 21.50 21.79 -13.93
C ALA A 302 20.50 22.53 -14.87
N GLU A 303 19.27 22.79 -14.42
CA GLU A 303 18.27 23.56 -15.15
C GLU A 303 18.73 25.02 -15.38
N ALA A 304 19.20 25.69 -14.34
CA ALA A 304 19.69 27.07 -14.46
C ALA A 304 20.94 27.20 -15.36
N GLU A 305 21.78 26.17 -15.43
CA GLU A 305 22.93 26.11 -16.34
C GLU A 305 22.51 25.85 -17.78
N ALA A 306 21.53 24.94 -17.98
CA ALA A 306 20.98 24.65 -19.30
C ALA A 306 20.23 25.85 -19.90
N ASP A 307 19.49 26.61 -19.09
CA ASP A 307 18.75 27.80 -19.55
C ASP A 307 19.69 28.91 -20.07
N LYS A 308 20.87 29.07 -19.46
CA LYS A 308 21.87 30.07 -19.92
C LYS A 308 22.38 29.74 -21.30
N ASN A 309 22.43 28.48 -21.69
CA ASN A 309 23.04 28.01 -22.94
C ASN A 309 22.00 27.43 -23.93
N ALA A 310 20.70 27.71 -23.73
CA ALA A 310 19.60 27.08 -24.43
C ALA A 310 19.71 27.07 -25.95
N ASN A 311 20.21 28.16 -26.57
CA ASN A 311 20.38 28.26 -28.02
C ASN A 311 21.53 27.39 -28.56
N GLU A 312 22.60 27.24 -27.81
CA GLU A 312 23.72 26.38 -28.20
C GLU A 312 23.35 24.90 -28.00
N ILE A 313 22.62 24.63 -26.94
CA ILE A 313 22.05 23.29 -26.67
C ILE A 313 21.12 22.88 -27.79
N LEU A 314 20.24 23.77 -28.29
CA LEU A 314 19.34 23.47 -29.39
C LEU A 314 20.12 23.19 -30.70
N LYS A 315 21.18 23.95 -30.98
CA LYS A 315 22.05 23.68 -32.16
C LYS A 315 22.72 22.30 -32.06
N THR A 316 23.24 21.95 -30.89
CA THR A 316 23.84 20.64 -30.64
C THR A 316 22.78 19.54 -30.75
N TYR A 317 21.57 19.78 -30.22
CA TYR A 317 20.45 18.87 -30.29
C TYR A 317 20.05 18.54 -31.73
N TYR A 318 19.98 19.54 -32.63
CA TYR A 318 19.74 19.30 -34.07
C TYR A 318 20.85 18.54 -34.77
N ARG A 319 22.09 18.68 -34.31
CA ARG A 319 23.21 17.88 -34.84
C ARG A 319 23.11 16.42 -34.45
N ASP A 320 22.66 16.17 -33.22
CA ASP A 320 22.52 14.82 -32.68
C ASP A 320 21.20 14.14 -33.11
N HIS A 321 20.21 14.96 -33.50
CA HIS A 321 18.89 14.55 -34.01
C HIS A 321 18.57 15.22 -35.36
N PRO A 322 19.25 14.84 -36.45
CA PRO A 322 19.09 15.48 -37.74
C PRO A 322 17.68 15.31 -38.34
N GLU A 323 16.95 14.27 -37.90
CA GLU A 323 15.55 14.04 -38.31
C GLU A 323 14.58 15.12 -37.76
N LEU A 324 14.95 15.81 -36.68
CA LEU A 324 14.17 16.89 -36.07
C LEU A 324 14.60 18.29 -36.53
N ALA A 325 15.70 18.39 -37.28
CA ALA A 325 16.18 19.68 -37.79
C ALA A 325 15.17 20.30 -38.78
N PRO A 326 14.98 21.63 -38.75
CA PRO A 326 14.05 22.29 -39.66
C PRO A 326 14.46 22.10 -41.12
N LYS A 327 13.55 21.56 -41.92
CA LYS A 327 13.76 21.35 -43.37
C LYS A 327 13.76 22.69 -44.18
N ASP A 328 13.06 23.70 -43.67
CA ASP A 328 12.97 25.03 -44.25
C ASP A 328 13.42 26.06 -43.20
N THR A 329 14.61 26.61 -43.38
CA THR A 329 15.20 27.63 -42.51
C THR A 329 14.68 29.04 -42.78
N THR A 330 13.85 29.23 -43.82
CA THR A 330 13.30 30.53 -44.16
C THR A 330 12.04 30.88 -43.36
N LYS A 331 11.39 29.89 -42.75
CA LYS A 331 10.19 30.08 -41.91
C LYS A 331 10.55 29.91 -40.46
N GLU A 332 10.19 30.92 -39.66
CA GLU A 332 10.34 30.80 -38.19
C GLU A 332 9.37 29.75 -37.65
N ASN A 333 9.91 28.81 -36.85
CA ASN A 333 9.07 27.80 -36.20
C ASN A 333 8.33 28.45 -35.03
N GLN A 334 6.99 28.38 -35.03
CA GLN A 334 6.14 28.94 -33.97
C GLN A 334 6.42 28.35 -32.58
N TYR A 335 7.07 27.22 -32.54
CA TYR A 335 7.44 26.52 -31.30
C TYR A 335 8.91 26.74 -30.88
N ALA A 336 9.64 27.65 -31.56
CA ALA A 336 11.11 27.78 -31.35
C ALA A 336 11.52 27.91 -29.91
N TRP A 337 10.79 28.63 -29.08
CA TRP A 337 11.05 28.78 -27.66
C TRP A 337 10.86 27.47 -26.85
N ILE A 338 9.86 26.63 -27.22
CA ILE A 338 9.63 25.32 -26.62
C ILE A 338 10.70 24.33 -27.05
N LEU A 339 11.16 24.40 -28.31
CA LEU A 339 12.15 23.46 -28.82
C LEU A 339 13.49 23.62 -28.11
N SER A 340 13.91 24.87 -27.80
CA SER A 340 15.09 25.09 -26.99
C SER A 340 14.92 24.53 -25.57
N TYR A 341 13.73 24.67 -25.00
CA TYR A 341 13.41 24.11 -23.69
C TYR A 341 13.39 22.57 -23.67
N PHE A 342 12.93 21.94 -24.73
CA PHE A 342 13.02 20.47 -24.89
C PHE A 342 14.45 20.00 -24.88
N ALA A 343 15.32 20.63 -25.67
CA ALA A 343 16.73 20.26 -25.76
C ALA A 343 17.42 20.45 -24.38
N SER A 344 17.16 21.57 -23.72
CA SER A 344 17.69 21.85 -22.38
C SER A 344 17.17 20.84 -21.33
N SER A 345 15.87 20.54 -21.35
CA SER A 345 15.25 19.58 -20.41
C SER A 345 15.81 18.16 -20.58
N GLU A 346 16.08 17.75 -21.83
CA GLU A 346 16.67 16.44 -22.10
C GLU A 346 18.11 16.34 -21.58
N LEU A 347 18.90 17.40 -21.77
CA LEU A 347 20.26 17.48 -21.22
C LEU A 347 20.24 17.42 -19.67
N VAL A 348 19.36 18.21 -19.05
CA VAL A 348 19.18 18.21 -17.59
C VAL A 348 18.79 16.83 -17.08
N ASN A 349 17.79 16.19 -17.70
CA ASN A 349 17.34 14.86 -17.32
C ASN A 349 18.46 13.83 -17.42
N ASN A 350 19.27 13.87 -18.48
CA ASN A 350 20.41 12.99 -18.66
C ASN A 350 21.53 13.22 -17.63
N SER A 351 21.75 14.47 -17.23
CA SER A 351 22.75 14.82 -16.21
C SER A 351 22.33 14.38 -14.80
N VAL A 352 21.02 14.42 -14.49
CA VAL A 352 20.48 14.05 -13.19
C VAL A 352 20.14 12.56 -13.07
N LYS A 353 19.93 11.87 -14.19
CA LYS A 353 19.61 10.45 -14.24
C LYS A 353 20.48 9.54 -13.37
N PRO A 354 21.84 9.67 -13.33
CA PRO A 354 22.67 8.84 -12.47
C PRO A 354 22.35 8.97 -10.99
N ILE A 355 21.88 10.15 -10.56
CA ILE A 355 21.52 10.45 -9.16
C ILE A 355 20.18 9.82 -8.84
N LEU A 356 19.21 9.93 -9.77
CA LEU A 356 17.91 9.28 -9.66
C LEU A 356 18.04 7.77 -9.63
N ASP A 357 18.87 7.21 -10.51
CA ASP A 357 19.16 5.76 -10.54
C ASP A 357 19.79 5.28 -9.23
N LYS A 358 20.67 6.10 -8.63
CA LYS A 358 21.26 5.78 -7.32
C LYS A 358 20.23 5.80 -6.20
N TYR A 359 19.32 6.76 -6.24
CA TYR A 359 18.20 6.84 -5.30
C TYR A 359 17.27 5.64 -5.41
N ASP A 360 16.83 5.30 -6.63
CA ASP A 360 15.95 4.17 -6.89
C ASP A 360 16.59 2.84 -6.53
N LYS A 361 17.88 2.66 -6.84
CA LYS A 361 18.64 1.47 -6.43
C LYS A 361 18.77 1.34 -4.92
N ALA A 362 18.90 2.45 -4.19
CA ALA A 362 18.96 2.43 -2.73
C ALA A 362 17.61 2.02 -2.14
N LEU A 363 16.49 2.60 -2.64
CA LEU A 363 15.13 2.20 -2.23
C LEU A 363 14.84 0.73 -2.53
N ALA A 364 15.21 0.26 -3.73
CA ALA A 364 15.02 -1.15 -4.10
C ALA A 364 15.81 -2.11 -3.19
N LYS A 365 17.04 -1.72 -2.79
CA LYS A 365 17.84 -2.50 -1.84
C LYS A 365 17.21 -2.51 -0.44
N GLN A 366 16.71 -1.37 0.05
CA GLN A 366 15.98 -1.31 1.32
C GLN A 366 14.76 -2.23 1.29
N GLN A 367 13.95 -2.17 0.23
CA GLN A 367 12.78 -3.01 0.07
C GLN A 367 13.16 -4.50 0.05
N THR A 368 14.17 -4.87 -0.74
CA THR A 368 14.67 -6.26 -0.80
C THR A 368 15.14 -6.75 0.58
N TRP A 369 15.82 -5.90 1.34
CA TRP A 369 16.25 -6.21 2.70
C TRP A 369 15.05 -6.50 3.62
N VAL A 370 14.06 -5.62 3.63
CA VAL A 370 12.83 -5.79 4.42
C VAL A 370 12.08 -7.05 3.99
N ASP A 371 11.96 -7.29 2.67
CA ASP A 371 11.27 -8.46 2.13
C ASP A 371 11.96 -9.78 2.53
N ASN A 372 13.29 -9.82 2.58
CA ASN A 372 14.04 -11.00 3.00
C ASN A 372 13.88 -11.29 4.50
N LEU A 373 13.76 -10.24 5.33
CA LEU A 373 13.63 -10.36 6.78
C LEU A 373 12.18 -10.40 7.28
N ARG A 374 11.19 -10.26 6.40
CA ARG A 374 9.77 -10.25 6.80
C ARG A 374 9.31 -11.50 7.54
N PHE A 375 9.97 -12.64 7.26
CA PHE A 375 9.71 -13.91 7.95
C PHE A 375 10.16 -13.94 9.42
N LEU A 376 10.77 -12.88 9.96
CA LEU A 376 11.09 -12.77 11.38
C LEU A 376 9.90 -12.29 12.22
N SER A 377 8.88 -11.70 11.59
CA SER A 377 7.69 -11.21 12.30
C SER A 377 6.42 -11.52 11.53
N PRO A 378 5.46 -12.25 12.14
CA PRO A 378 4.16 -12.48 11.51
C PRO A 378 3.36 -11.18 11.29
N ALA A 379 3.66 -10.11 12.03
CA ALA A 379 3.07 -8.80 11.82
C ALA A 379 3.49 -8.18 10.47
N ILE A 380 4.77 -8.33 10.08
CA ILE A 380 5.27 -7.85 8.77
C ILE A 380 4.62 -8.64 7.64
N LEU A 381 4.50 -9.97 7.78
CA LEU A 381 3.84 -10.83 6.78
C LEU A 381 2.39 -10.38 6.56
N LEU A 382 1.65 -10.16 7.65
CA LEU A 382 0.27 -9.68 7.56
C LEU A 382 0.18 -8.30 6.93
N GLN A 383 1.02 -7.33 7.35
CA GLN A 383 1.01 -5.97 6.82
C GLN A 383 1.28 -5.94 5.31
N ASN A 384 2.32 -6.65 4.85
CA ASN A 384 2.67 -6.70 3.43
C ASN A 384 1.54 -7.29 2.60
N SER A 385 0.99 -8.42 3.03
CA SER A 385 -0.11 -9.07 2.31
C SER A 385 -1.41 -8.26 2.32
N LEU A 386 -1.73 -7.53 3.41
CA LEU A 386 -2.89 -6.63 3.44
C LEU A 386 -2.69 -5.43 2.51
N ASN A 387 -1.50 -4.84 2.48
CA ASN A 387 -1.16 -3.77 1.54
C ASN A 387 -1.24 -4.25 0.07
N ASP A 388 -0.78 -5.49 -0.21
CA ASP A 388 -0.89 -6.06 -1.56
C ASP A 388 -2.35 -6.29 -1.97
N LEU A 389 -3.19 -6.82 -1.07
CA LEU A 389 -4.63 -7.00 -1.32
C LEU A 389 -5.38 -5.66 -1.50
N ALA A 390 -4.93 -4.63 -0.79
CA ALA A 390 -5.48 -3.28 -0.87
C ALA A 390 -4.94 -2.46 -2.07
N GLY A 391 -3.96 -2.99 -2.82
CA GLY A 391 -3.30 -2.24 -3.90
C GLY A 391 -2.52 -1.02 -3.42
N THR A 392 -2.06 -1.01 -2.17
CA THR A 392 -1.42 0.13 -1.50
C THR A 392 0.02 -0.15 -1.07
N SER A 393 0.60 -1.25 -1.54
CA SER A 393 1.99 -1.61 -1.22
C SER A 393 2.99 -0.74 -1.99
N THR A 394 4.23 -0.69 -1.50
CA THR A 394 5.35 -0.01 -2.17
C THR A 394 5.54 -0.50 -3.61
N ALA A 395 5.29 -1.79 -3.89
CA ALA A 395 5.38 -2.35 -5.23
C ALA A 395 4.34 -1.76 -6.19
N HIS A 396 3.09 -1.56 -5.73
CA HIS A 396 2.02 -0.94 -6.52
C HIS A 396 2.36 0.52 -6.88
N TYR A 397 2.89 1.30 -5.93
CA TYR A 397 3.30 2.68 -6.22
C TYR A 397 4.54 2.76 -7.11
N ALA A 398 5.50 1.85 -6.96
CA ALA A 398 6.65 1.78 -7.86
C ALA A 398 6.22 1.46 -9.30
N ASP A 399 5.28 0.51 -9.47
CA ASP A 399 4.70 0.18 -10.77
C ASP A 399 3.92 1.35 -11.36
N PHE A 400 3.04 1.99 -10.59
CA PHE A 400 2.32 3.19 -11.01
C PHE A 400 3.27 4.29 -11.47
N ARG A 401 4.34 4.57 -10.70
CA ARG A 401 5.36 5.56 -11.07
C ARG A 401 6.03 5.21 -12.40
N ASN A 402 6.37 3.94 -12.61
CA ASN A 402 6.95 3.50 -13.87
C ASN A 402 5.98 3.70 -15.03
N GLN A 403 4.69 3.37 -14.85
CA GLN A 403 3.66 3.60 -15.86
C GLN A 403 3.51 5.09 -16.20
N VAL A 404 3.57 5.98 -15.20
CA VAL A 404 3.56 7.43 -15.42
C VAL A 404 4.78 7.89 -16.25
N ILE A 405 5.98 7.39 -15.95
CA ILE A 405 7.20 7.72 -16.68
C ILE A 405 7.09 7.25 -18.13
N VAL A 406 6.71 6.00 -18.36
CA VAL A 406 6.52 5.43 -19.70
C VAL A 406 5.46 6.22 -20.48
N PHE A 407 4.34 6.55 -19.84
CA PHE A 407 3.30 7.35 -20.51
C PHE A 407 3.75 8.78 -20.81
N ALA A 408 4.57 9.39 -19.96
CA ALA A 408 5.16 10.69 -20.23
C ALA A 408 6.06 10.68 -21.48
N ASP A 409 6.77 9.58 -21.73
CA ASP A 409 7.56 9.43 -22.94
C ASP A 409 6.66 9.22 -24.17
N VAL A 410 5.56 8.47 -24.06
CA VAL A 410 4.54 8.36 -25.10
C VAL A 410 3.92 9.73 -25.40
N TRP A 411 3.59 10.53 -24.37
CA TRP A 411 3.07 11.89 -24.49
C TRP A 411 4.03 12.81 -25.24
N LYS A 412 5.30 12.82 -24.84
CA LYS A 412 6.36 13.58 -25.53
C LYS A 412 6.54 13.09 -26.97
N GLY A 413 6.55 11.79 -27.20
CA GLY A 413 6.68 11.17 -28.52
C GLY A 413 5.57 11.54 -29.48
N TYR A 414 4.35 11.80 -29.00
CA TYR A 414 3.25 12.25 -29.83
C TYR A 414 3.37 13.73 -30.23
N PHE A 415 3.72 14.61 -29.31
CA PHE A 415 3.72 16.05 -29.55
C PHE A 415 5.06 16.58 -30.09
N LYS A 416 6.19 16.10 -29.58
CA LYS A 416 7.53 16.62 -29.88
C LYS A 416 7.85 16.61 -31.38
N PRO A 417 7.76 15.49 -32.13
CA PRO A 417 8.07 15.48 -33.57
C PRO A 417 7.19 16.43 -34.39
N ARG A 418 5.91 16.52 -34.03
CA ARG A 418 4.95 17.39 -34.70
C ARG A 418 5.24 18.88 -34.47
N MET A 419 5.70 19.27 -33.29
CA MET A 419 6.15 20.63 -33.00
C MET A 419 7.44 20.98 -33.77
N PHE A 420 8.38 20.03 -33.87
CA PHE A 420 9.58 20.24 -34.71
C PHE A 420 9.23 20.38 -36.19
N ALA A 421 8.22 19.66 -36.65
CA ALA A 421 7.70 19.80 -38.04
C ALA A 421 6.82 21.07 -38.24
N ASN A 422 6.66 21.90 -37.19
CA ASN A 422 5.82 23.13 -37.23
C ASN A 422 4.35 22.85 -37.58
N GLU A 423 3.81 21.70 -37.15
CA GLU A 423 2.44 21.31 -37.37
C GLU A 423 1.46 22.01 -36.40
N VAL A 424 0.18 22.02 -36.79
CA VAL A 424 -0.93 22.45 -35.94
C VAL A 424 -1.93 21.32 -35.76
N MET A 425 -2.63 21.29 -34.63
CA MET A 425 -3.67 20.29 -34.34
C MET A 425 -4.93 20.52 -35.18
N LYS A 426 -5.52 19.45 -35.67
CA LYS A 426 -6.84 19.42 -36.26
C LYS A 426 -7.88 18.91 -35.28
N ALA A 427 -9.13 19.38 -35.42
CA ALA A 427 -10.21 18.97 -34.52
C ALA A 427 -10.44 17.44 -34.49
N GLU A 428 -10.27 16.77 -35.62
CA GLU A 428 -10.42 15.32 -35.75
C GLU A 428 -9.32 14.54 -34.97
N GLU A 429 -8.10 15.09 -34.92
CA GLU A 429 -6.93 14.49 -34.31
C GLU A 429 -6.97 14.55 -32.78
N MET A 430 -7.86 15.35 -32.16
CA MET A 430 -8.05 15.39 -30.71
C MET A 430 -8.44 14.04 -30.12
N LYS A 431 -9.06 13.16 -30.93
CA LYS A 431 -9.43 11.80 -30.51
C LYS A 431 -8.24 10.85 -30.43
N ASP A 432 -7.20 11.14 -31.23
CA ASP A 432 -6.00 10.29 -31.38
C ASP A 432 -4.92 10.61 -30.33
N ILE A 433 -5.16 11.62 -29.50
CA ILE A 433 -4.25 11.95 -28.39
C ILE A 433 -4.13 10.74 -27.46
N PRO A 434 -2.90 10.28 -27.14
CA PRO A 434 -2.67 9.10 -26.31
C PRO A 434 -3.41 9.16 -24.97
N LYS A 435 -4.05 8.06 -24.58
CA LYS A 435 -4.72 7.87 -23.28
C LYS A 435 -4.01 6.77 -22.53
N HIS A 436 -4.03 6.85 -21.22
CA HIS A 436 -3.46 5.82 -20.34
C HIS A 436 -4.57 5.10 -19.58
N THR A 437 -4.46 3.79 -19.48
CA THR A 437 -5.24 2.94 -18.58
C THR A 437 -4.27 2.25 -17.63
N HIS A 438 -4.49 2.42 -16.33
CA HIS A 438 -3.64 1.78 -15.32
C HIS A 438 -3.85 0.26 -15.33
N ASN A 439 -2.75 -0.50 -15.30
CA ASN A 439 -2.78 -1.95 -15.18
C ASN A 439 -1.80 -2.38 -14.06
N SER A 440 -2.33 -3.04 -13.04
CA SER A 440 -1.56 -3.56 -11.90
C SER A 440 -1.38 -5.09 -11.90
N GLU A 441 -1.73 -5.77 -13.01
CA GLU A 441 -1.66 -7.26 -13.08
C GLU A 441 -0.25 -7.81 -12.91
N ASN A 442 0.77 -7.04 -13.26
CA ASN A 442 2.18 -7.46 -13.18
C ASN A 442 2.83 -7.16 -11.82
N VAL A 443 2.11 -6.57 -10.87
CA VAL A 443 2.65 -6.27 -9.55
C VAL A 443 2.86 -7.55 -8.76
N ARG A 444 4.07 -7.71 -8.21
CA ARG A 444 4.41 -8.88 -7.41
C ARG A 444 3.50 -8.97 -6.17
N ASN A 445 2.81 -10.09 -6.04
CA ASN A 445 1.94 -10.40 -4.92
C ASN A 445 2.62 -11.39 -3.97
N HIS A 446 2.70 -11.05 -2.69
CA HIS A 446 3.37 -11.86 -1.66
C HIS A 446 2.41 -12.82 -0.94
N PHE A 447 1.10 -12.80 -1.21
CA PHE A 447 0.08 -13.55 -0.49
C PHE A 447 0.46 -15.02 -0.23
N ALA A 448 0.86 -15.76 -1.26
CA ALA A 448 1.14 -17.20 -1.12
C ALA A 448 2.38 -17.46 -0.23
N SER A 449 3.45 -16.66 -0.40
CA SER A 449 4.66 -16.78 0.39
C SER A 449 4.45 -16.37 1.86
N ASP A 450 3.66 -15.34 2.08
CA ASP A 450 3.42 -14.80 3.42
C ASP A 450 2.44 -15.69 4.20
N LEU A 451 1.41 -16.22 3.53
CA LEU A 451 0.54 -17.24 4.11
C LEU A 451 1.31 -18.51 4.46
N ALA A 452 2.20 -18.97 3.58
CA ALA A 452 3.07 -20.11 3.86
C ALA A 452 4.00 -19.83 5.06
N GLY A 453 4.55 -18.61 5.18
CA GLY A 453 5.33 -18.17 6.32
C GLY A 453 4.52 -18.18 7.63
N MET A 454 3.26 -17.72 7.62
CA MET A 454 2.37 -17.79 8.78
C MET A 454 2.05 -19.22 9.18
N ILE A 455 1.77 -20.09 8.21
CA ILE A 455 1.53 -21.51 8.45
C ILE A 455 2.78 -22.18 9.02
N PHE A 456 3.95 -21.82 8.56
CA PHE A 456 5.22 -22.30 9.14
C PHE A 456 5.36 -21.90 10.62
N PHE A 457 5.06 -20.66 11.00
CA PHE A 457 5.04 -20.23 12.41
C PHE A 457 4.06 -21.06 13.24
N VAL A 458 2.85 -21.31 12.72
CA VAL A 458 1.84 -22.14 13.37
C VAL A 458 2.39 -23.54 13.67
N PHE A 459 2.99 -24.20 12.67
CA PHE A 459 3.58 -25.53 12.85
C PHE A 459 4.78 -25.53 13.78
N ALA A 460 5.65 -24.52 13.70
CA ALA A 460 6.80 -24.38 14.57
C ALA A 460 6.38 -24.25 16.06
N ILE A 461 5.34 -23.46 16.36
CA ILE A 461 4.81 -23.32 17.71
C ILE A 461 4.13 -24.61 18.17
N LEU A 462 3.37 -25.29 17.32
CA LEU A 462 2.78 -26.59 17.67
C LEU A 462 3.85 -27.65 18.01
N ALA A 463 4.90 -27.74 17.20
CA ALA A 463 6.02 -28.62 17.47
C ALA A 463 6.73 -28.28 18.79
N THR A 464 6.96 -26.98 19.02
CA THR A 464 7.55 -26.48 20.29
C THR A 464 6.64 -26.79 21.48
N SER A 465 5.32 -26.58 21.35
CA SER A 465 4.35 -26.87 22.41
C SER A 465 4.34 -28.35 22.80
N TRP A 466 4.47 -29.24 21.80
CA TRP A 466 4.53 -30.70 22.04
C TRP A 466 5.81 -31.12 22.76
N THR A 467 6.96 -30.55 22.39
CA THR A 467 8.24 -30.84 23.06
C THR A 467 8.26 -30.36 24.52
N ILE A 468 7.72 -29.15 24.76
CA ILE A 468 7.55 -28.59 26.09
C ILE A 468 6.63 -29.50 26.92
N TYR A 469 5.46 -29.84 26.40
CA TYR A 469 4.51 -30.72 27.09
C TYR A 469 5.16 -32.06 27.50
N ARG A 470 5.85 -32.76 26.58
CA ARG A 470 6.56 -34.00 26.89
C ARG A 470 7.59 -33.83 27.99
N LYS A 471 8.41 -32.79 27.92
CA LYS A 471 9.45 -32.51 28.93
C LYS A 471 8.84 -32.31 30.34
N TYR A 472 7.77 -31.51 30.43
CA TYR A 472 7.13 -31.24 31.74
C TYR A 472 6.32 -32.42 32.25
N THR A 473 5.76 -33.27 31.41
CA THR A 473 5.09 -34.51 31.81
C THR A 473 6.07 -35.53 32.34
N VAL A 474 7.23 -35.71 31.67
CA VAL A 474 8.29 -36.62 32.11
C VAL A 474 8.95 -36.14 33.42
N ALA A 475 9.10 -34.81 33.61
CA ALA A 475 9.67 -34.21 34.80
C ALA A 475 8.70 -34.20 36.02
N GLY A 476 7.47 -34.70 35.89
CA GLY A 476 6.47 -34.70 36.96
C GLY A 476 5.96 -33.31 37.37
N ILE A 477 6.33 -32.26 36.65
CA ILE A 477 5.96 -30.86 36.98
C ILE A 477 4.48 -30.59 36.67
N LEU A 478 3.90 -31.33 35.72
CA LEU A 478 2.46 -31.31 35.40
C LEU A 478 1.68 -32.44 36.11
N SER A 479 2.35 -33.27 36.94
CA SER A 479 1.65 -34.14 37.88
C SER A 479 1.20 -33.28 39.07
N ILE A 480 -0.05 -32.90 39.04
CA ILE A 480 -0.76 -32.12 40.09
C ILE A 480 -1.18 -33.06 41.21
#